data_e57ab0261ad69ba65afa347dbbb507cf
#
_entry.id   e57ab0261ad69ba65afa347dbbb507cf
#
_cell.length_a   1.000
_cell.length_b   1.000
_cell.length_c   1.000
_cell.angle_alpha   90.00
_cell.angle_beta   90.00
_cell.angle_gamma   90.00
#
_symmetry.space_group_name_H-M   'P 1'
#
loop_
_entity.id
_entity.type
_entity.pdbx_description
1 polymer ?
#
loop_
_entity_poly.entity_id
_entity_poly.type
_entity_poly.pdbx_seq_one_letter_code
_entity_poly.pdbx_strand_id
1 'polypeptide(L)'
;MANRKFLSLLTSCFLVLSSSMNFAAASGETVFITGSGIATRLHKPVLKEFPGIIAKSVRISENPLPSDEKTDEISESWLFLGTPVYKHKDHIISSCKKYKKILCEKPVGLSKDEISEIKAAIKQSKTCFRVNYALRFLPCLEKIKSFAKENEIKSVTITCNAGFNKCAPNKTWKSDCKSGGGILYSILPHMVDLMNFLGFEADVNSIIFESSLKPPMNDIKLRSRTKSGIETQINIDLLKDFDEFTLNLETPQGVKIFDLINSKESKIFGTAEYISGTLSATNKLSPWRISFKYLLEVLFSNPENQKLAKIEDAEKVHDVLEMILSK
;
A
#
# COMPACT_ATOMS: atom_id res chain seq x y z
N MET A 1 6.03 25.35 -45.34
CA MET A 1 6.47 23.93 -45.20
C MET A 1 7.00 23.63 -43.79
N ALA A 2 6.21 23.88 -42.75
CA ALA A 2 6.67 23.73 -41.35
C ALA A 2 5.65 23.05 -40.41
N ASN A 3 4.68 22.25 -40.91
CA ASN A 3 3.59 21.73 -40.10
C ASN A 3 3.38 20.20 -40.19
N ARG A 4 4.37 19.43 -40.66
CA ARG A 4 4.25 17.96 -40.72
C ARG A 4 5.14 17.20 -39.73
N LYS A 5 6.09 17.84 -39.03
CA LYS A 5 6.97 17.17 -38.05
C LYS A 5 6.46 17.23 -36.60
N PHE A 6 5.48 18.09 -36.33
CA PHE A 6 4.92 18.20 -34.97
C PHE A 6 3.79 17.20 -34.67
N LEU A 7 3.15 16.65 -35.71
CA LEU A 7 2.08 15.66 -35.55
C LEU A 7 2.59 14.23 -35.34
N SER A 8 3.85 13.91 -35.68
CA SER A 8 4.40 12.55 -35.53
C SER A 8 4.95 12.26 -34.13
N LEU A 9 5.26 13.29 -33.32
CA LEU A 9 5.70 13.09 -31.94
C LEU A 9 4.52 12.91 -30.93
N LEU A 10 3.34 13.42 -31.26
CA LEU A 10 2.15 13.24 -30.42
C LEU A 10 1.48 11.86 -30.58
N THR A 11 1.68 11.20 -31.73
CA THR A 11 1.14 9.85 -31.97
C THR A 11 1.98 8.76 -31.34
N SER A 12 3.25 8.98 -31.04
CA SER A 12 4.11 7.99 -30.38
C SER A 12 3.94 7.91 -28.86
N CYS A 13 3.46 8.99 -28.21
CA CYS A 13 3.16 8.97 -26.76
C CYS A 13 1.78 8.38 -26.41
N PHE A 14 0.85 8.32 -27.39
CA PHE A 14 -0.50 7.77 -27.14
C PHE A 14 -0.59 6.24 -27.36
N LEU A 15 0.41 5.63 -27.99
CA LEU A 15 0.45 4.19 -28.29
C LEU A 15 1.06 3.33 -27.16
N VAL A 16 1.55 3.93 -26.09
CA VAL A 16 2.13 3.17 -24.94
C VAL A 16 1.10 2.90 -23.84
N LEU A 17 -0.10 3.49 -23.89
CA LEU A 17 -1.14 3.34 -22.86
C LEU A 17 -2.34 2.47 -23.28
N SER A 18 -2.35 1.90 -24.47
CA SER A 18 -3.41 0.98 -24.92
C SER A 18 -2.92 -0.41 -25.33
N SER A 19 -1.69 -0.79 -24.99
CA SER A 19 -1.40 -2.21 -24.89
C SER A 19 -2.18 -2.74 -23.70
N SER A 20 -3.40 -3.25 -23.93
CA SER A 20 -3.93 -4.34 -23.13
C SER A 20 -2.78 -5.35 -23.06
N MET A 21 -2.00 -5.30 -21.97
CA MET A 21 -1.12 -6.41 -21.64
C MET A 21 -2.05 -7.61 -21.61
N ASN A 22 -1.99 -8.44 -22.65
CA ASN A 22 -2.58 -9.76 -22.64
C ASN A 22 -1.90 -10.46 -21.46
N PHE A 23 -2.56 -10.41 -20.31
CA PHE A 23 -2.16 -11.12 -19.12
C PHE A 23 -2.32 -12.60 -19.44
N ALA A 24 -1.29 -13.19 -19.97
CA ALA A 24 -1.08 -14.63 -19.85
C ALA A 24 -0.73 -14.89 -18.39
N ALA A 25 -1.73 -14.75 -17.49
CA ALA A 25 -1.64 -15.40 -16.20
C ALA A 25 -1.34 -16.86 -16.50
N ALA A 26 -0.31 -17.43 -15.88
CA ALA A 26 -0.02 -18.84 -16.01
C ALA A 26 -1.33 -19.58 -15.72
N SER A 27 -1.88 -20.26 -16.71
CA SER A 27 -3.19 -20.91 -16.64
C SER A 27 -3.18 -21.87 -15.46
N GLY A 28 -4.01 -21.65 -14.46
CA GLY A 28 -4.19 -22.55 -13.33
C GLY A 28 -3.41 -22.21 -12.04
N GLU A 29 -2.89 -20.96 -11.86
CA GLU A 29 -2.23 -20.62 -10.59
C GLU A 29 -3.23 -20.60 -9.42
N THR A 30 -2.93 -21.36 -8.37
CA THR A 30 -3.76 -21.39 -7.15
C THR A 30 -3.33 -20.31 -6.17
N VAL A 31 -4.29 -19.58 -5.62
CA VAL A 31 -4.09 -18.60 -4.56
C VAL A 31 -4.91 -19.00 -3.33
N PHE A 32 -4.24 -19.32 -2.26
CA PHE A 32 -4.89 -19.56 -0.97
C PHE A 32 -5.10 -18.25 -0.24
N ILE A 33 -6.30 -18.01 0.29
CA ILE A 33 -6.68 -16.75 0.94
C ILE A 33 -7.11 -17.05 2.36
N THR A 34 -6.49 -16.37 3.32
CA THR A 34 -6.89 -16.46 4.73
C THR A 34 -7.41 -15.12 5.25
N GLY A 35 -8.29 -15.18 6.25
CA GLY A 35 -8.95 -14.02 6.84
C GLY A 35 -10.37 -13.81 6.28
N SER A 36 -11.18 -13.05 7.03
CA SER A 36 -12.59 -12.78 6.67
C SER A 36 -12.86 -11.34 6.25
N GLY A 37 -12.08 -10.37 6.73
CA GLY A 37 -12.32 -8.95 6.51
C GLY A 37 -11.90 -8.49 5.10
N ILE A 38 -10.62 -8.18 4.94
CA ILE A 38 -10.03 -7.68 3.67
C ILE A 38 -10.06 -8.78 2.59
N ALA A 39 -9.89 -10.04 2.98
CA ALA A 39 -9.97 -11.18 2.10
C ALA A 39 -11.30 -11.23 1.31
N THR A 40 -12.42 -10.96 2.00
CA THR A 40 -13.75 -10.98 1.38
C THR A 40 -14.06 -9.71 0.60
N ARG A 41 -13.64 -8.54 1.12
CA ARG A 41 -14.01 -7.24 0.54
C ARG A 41 -13.09 -6.79 -0.60
N LEU A 42 -11.84 -7.24 -0.62
CA LEU A 42 -10.86 -6.80 -1.60
C LEU A 42 -10.22 -7.98 -2.35
N HIS A 43 -9.55 -8.92 -1.64
CA HIS A 43 -8.75 -9.94 -2.32
C HIS A 43 -9.58 -10.80 -3.28
N LYS A 44 -10.63 -11.46 -2.79
CA LYS A 44 -11.47 -12.34 -3.62
C LYS A 44 -12.16 -11.62 -4.79
N PRO A 45 -12.78 -10.43 -4.61
CA PRO A 45 -13.37 -9.71 -5.73
C PRO A 45 -12.37 -9.31 -6.80
N VAL A 46 -11.15 -8.90 -6.42
CA VAL A 46 -10.13 -8.51 -7.39
C VAL A 46 -9.53 -9.74 -8.08
N LEU A 47 -9.25 -10.83 -7.36
CA LEU A 47 -8.74 -12.06 -7.96
C LEU A 47 -9.67 -12.67 -9.02
N LYS A 48 -10.99 -12.49 -8.88
CA LYS A 48 -11.96 -12.92 -9.90
C LYS A 48 -11.81 -12.21 -11.26
N GLU A 49 -11.13 -11.06 -11.28
CA GLU A 49 -10.85 -10.33 -12.51
C GLU A 49 -9.65 -10.91 -13.29
N PHE A 50 -8.91 -11.88 -12.71
CA PHE A 50 -7.76 -12.51 -13.32
C PHE A 50 -8.13 -13.87 -13.89
N PRO A 51 -8.20 -14.00 -15.23
CA PRO A 51 -8.45 -15.29 -15.88
C PRO A 51 -7.37 -16.32 -15.50
N GLY A 52 -7.76 -17.53 -15.16
CA GLY A 52 -6.84 -18.62 -14.82
C GLY A 52 -6.38 -18.65 -13.36
N ILE A 53 -6.75 -17.68 -12.52
CA ILE A 53 -6.48 -17.74 -11.09
C ILE A 53 -7.58 -18.50 -10.36
N ILE A 54 -7.17 -19.52 -9.57
CA ILE A 54 -8.08 -20.31 -8.73
C ILE A 54 -7.92 -19.82 -7.28
N ALA A 55 -8.93 -19.10 -6.77
CA ALA A 55 -8.90 -18.55 -5.41
C ALA A 55 -9.58 -19.52 -4.42
N LYS A 56 -8.80 -20.12 -3.51
CA LYS A 56 -9.28 -21.03 -2.47
C LYS A 56 -9.22 -20.35 -1.10
N SER A 57 -10.28 -20.48 -0.28
CA SER A 57 -10.25 -20.01 1.11
C SER A 57 -9.63 -21.04 2.02
N VAL A 58 -8.72 -20.61 2.87
CA VAL A 58 -8.07 -21.47 3.85
C VAL A 58 -8.14 -20.85 5.25
N ARG A 59 -8.28 -21.68 6.27
CA ARG A 59 -8.10 -21.28 7.67
C ARG A 59 -6.71 -21.70 8.09
N ILE A 60 -5.91 -20.74 8.55
CA ILE A 60 -4.69 -21.05 9.28
C ILE A 60 -5.16 -21.37 10.69
N SER A 61 -5.34 -22.66 10.99
CA SER A 61 -5.52 -23.15 12.34
C SER A 61 -4.13 -23.47 12.91
N GLU A 62 -4.03 -23.57 14.22
CA GLU A 62 -2.83 -24.06 14.92
C GLU A 62 -2.51 -25.53 14.54
N ASN A 63 -3.44 -26.21 13.89
CA ASN A 63 -3.28 -27.55 13.32
C ASN A 63 -3.06 -27.54 11.80
N PRO A 64 -2.37 -28.53 11.25
CA PRO A 64 -2.01 -28.57 9.82
C PRO A 64 -3.26 -28.52 8.92
N LEU A 65 -3.08 -27.91 7.72
CA LEU A 65 -4.06 -27.91 6.65
C LEU A 65 -4.62 -29.32 6.39
N PRO A 66 -5.84 -29.43 5.83
CA PRO A 66 -6.41 -30.71 5.46
C PRO A 66 -5.38 -31.57 4.72
N SER A 67 -5.27 -32.83 5.14
CA SER A 67 -4.28 -33.80 4.66
C SER A 67 -4.43 -34.19 3.17
N ASP A 68 -5.46 -33.66 2.49
CA ASP A 68 -5.88 -34.11 1.16
C ASP A 68 -5.32 -33.27 -0.01
N GLU A 69 -4.66 -32.15 0.26
CA GLU A 69 -4.01 -31.37 -0.82
C GLU A 69 -2.55 -31.79 -1.00
N LYS A 70 -2.17 -32.05 -2.26
CA LYS A 70 -0.80 -32.41 -2.63
C LYS A 70 0.19 -31.36 -2.13
N THR A 71 1.19 -31.76 -1.36
CA THR A 71 2.18 -30.87 -0.75
C THR A 71 2.90 -29.97 -1.76
N ASP A 72 3.11 -30.47 -2.99
CA ASP A 72 3.77 -29.72 -4.07
C ASP A 72 2.89 -28.60 -4.62
N GLU A 73 1.58 -28.80 -4.79
CA GLU A 73 0.65 -27.76 -5.24
C GLU A 73 0.60 -26.61 -4.23
N ILE A 74 0.55 -26.91 -2.93
CA ILE A 74 0.54 -25.90 -1.87
C ILE A 74 1.83 -25.10 -1.89
N SER A 75 2.98 -25.76 -2.03
CA SER A 75 4.27 -25.09 -1.93
C SER A 75 4.51 -24.05 -3.02
N GLU A 76 4.03 -24.29 -4.24
CA GLU A 76 4.18 -23.38 -5.38
C GLU A 76 3.10 -22.30 -5.48
N SER A 77 2.04 -22.43 -4.69
CA SER A 77 0.92 -21.49 -4.68
C SER A 77 1.23 -20.24 -3.85
N TRP A 78 0.52 -19.16 -4.15
CA TRP A 78 0.51 -17.98 -3.28
C TRP A 78 -0.39 -18.18 -2.06
N LEU A 79 0.08 -17.75 -0.89
CA LEU A 79 -0.77 -17.50 0.27
C LEU A 79 -1.01 -16.00 0.42
N PHE A 80 -2.27 -15.56 0.38
CA PHE A 80 -2.67 -14.21 0.73
C PHE A 80 -3.13 -14.18 2.19
N LEU A 81 -2.30 -13.58 3.04
CA LEU A 81 -2.50 -13.56 4.48
C LEU A 81 -3.19 -12.25 4.89
N GLY A 82 -4.49 -12.33 5.22
CA GLY A 82 -5.34 -11.20 5.60
C GLY A 82 -6.03 -11.40 6.94
N THR A 83 -5.35 -12.03 7.89
CA THR A 83 -5.81 -12.22 9.27
C THR A 83 -5.63 -10.94 10.10
N PRO A 84 -6.16 -10.86 11.33
CA PRO A 84 -5.85 -9.76 12.23
C PRO A 84 -4.37 -9.65 12.55
N VAL A 85 -3.86 -8.41 12.70
CA VAL A 85 -2.42 -8.12 12.87
C VAL A 85 -1.78 -8.89 14.03
N TYR A 86 -2.45 -8.98 15.17
CA TYR A 86 -1.94 -9.72 16.34
C TYR A 86 -1.72 -11.22 16.10
N LYS A 87 -2.18 -11.76 14.98
CA LYS A 87 -1.95 -13.13 14.55
C LYS A 87 -0.88 -13.25 13.45
N HIS A 88 -0.44 -12.13 12.87
CA HIS A 88 0.42 -12.16 11.70
C HIS A 88 1.74 -12.91 11.97
N LYS A 89 2.42 -12.62 13.08
CA LYS A 89 3.69 -13.27 13.42
C LYS A 89 3.56 -14.80 13.34
N ASP A 90 2.66 -15.36 14.13
CA ASP A 90 2.51 -16.82 14.23
C ASP A 90 2.05 -17.44 12.91
N HIS A 91 1.13 -16.78 12.23
CA HIS A 91 0.63 -17.23 10.95
C HIS A 91 1.70 -17.17 9.84
N ILE A 92 2.53 -16.14 9.80
CA ILE A 92 3.62 -16.03 8.82
C ILE A 92 4.66 -17.11 9.09
N ILE A 93 5.14 -17.24 10.35
CA ILE A 93 6.17 -18.21 10.71
C ILE A 93 5.73 -19.65 10.40
N SER A 94 4.47 -19.98 10.74
CA SER A 94 3.92 -21.31 10.44
C SER A 94 3.73 -21.51 8.92
N SER A 95 3.34 -20.48 8.19
CA SER A 95 3.10 -20.54 6.74
C SER A 95 4.39 -20.63 5.94
N CYS A 96 5.49 -20.03 6.38
CA CYS A 96 6.80 -20.14 5.75
C CYS A 96 7.32 -21.58 5.64
N LYS A 97 6.81 -22.50 6.48
CA LYS A 97 7.13 -23.92 6.42
C LYS A 97 6.44 -24.66 5.27
N LYS A 98 5.40 -24.06 4.68
CA LYS A 98 4.49 -24.70 3.72
C LYS A 98 4.42 -23.99 2.38
N TYR A 99 4.45 -22.66 2.40
CA TYR A 99 4.29 -21.83 1.21
C TYR A 99 5.60 -21.17 0.83
N LYS A 100 6.00 -21.28 -0.41
CA LYS A 100 7.16 -20.57 -0.95
C LYS A 100 6.85 -19.12 -1.31
N LYS A 101 5.57 -18.76 -1.43
CA LYS A 101 5.12 -17.43 -1.86
C LYS A 101 4.04 -16.92 -0.91
N ILE A 102 4.28 -15.78 -0.27
CA ILE A 102 3.32 -15.16 0.68
C ILE A 102 3.15 -13.68 0.34
N LEU A 103 1.91 -13.25 0.15
CA LEU A 103 1.51 -11.84 0.18
C LEU A 103 0.80 -11.57 1.52
N CYS A 104 1.41 -10.77 2.38
CA CYS A 104 0.87 -10.44 3.70
C CYS A 104 0.23 -9.06 3.70
N GLU A 105 -0.93 -8.94 4.37
CA GLU A 105 -1.50 -7.64 4.70
C GLU A 105 -0.61 -6.85 5.65
N LYS A 106 -0.72 -5.55 5.54
CA LYS A 106 -0.03 -4.62 6.43
C LYS A 106 -0.90 -4.29 7.67
N PRO A 107 -0.26 -3.86 8.77
CA PRO A 107 1.15 -4.00 9.06
C PRO A 107 1.51 -5.46 9.29
N VAL A 108 2.77 -5.81 9.07
CA VAL A 108 3.22 -7.20 9.10
C VAL A 108 3.24 -7.78 10.52
N GLY A 109 3.41 -6.94 11.53
CA GLY A 109 3.42 -7.31 12.96
C GLY A 109 3.05 -6.12 13.84
N LEU A 110 3.13 -6.30 15.14
CA LEU A 110 2.83 -5.28 16.16
C LEU A 110 4.08 -4.54 16.65
N SER A 111 5.26 -5.16 16.54
CA SER A 111 6.52 -4.60 17.06
C SER A 111 7.69 -4.94 16.14
N LYS A 112 8.83 -4.26 16.33
CA LYS A 112 10.09 -4.58 15.63
C LYS A 112 10.63 -5.96 15.98
N ASP A 113 10.42 -6.42 17.22
CA ASP A 113 10.81 -7.78 17.62
C ASP A 113 10.05 -8.81 16.78
N GLU A 114 8.74 -8.63 16.62
CA GLU A 114 7.93 -9.50 15.75
C GLU A 114 8.42 -9.45 14.31
N ILE A 115 8.75 -8.27 13.78
CA ILE A 115 9.31 -8.13 12.42
C ILE A 115 10.65 -8.86 12.29
N SER A 116 11.50 -8.79 13.29
CA SER A 116 12.80 -9.48 13.31
C SER A 116 12.64 -11.01 13.31
N GLU A 117 11.72 -11.55 14.12
CA GLU A 117 11.39 -12.99 14.13
C GLU A 117 10.83 -13.45 12.77
N ILE A 118 9.90 -12.68 12.19
CA ILE A 118 9.32 -12.94 10.87
C ILE A 118 10.41 -12.92 9.79
N LYS A 119 11.30 -11.93 9.80
CA LYS A 119 12.42 -11.80 8.85
C LYS A 119 13.36 -13.00 8.92
N ALA A 120 13.66 -13.47 10.14
CA ALA A 120 14.47 -14.68 10.32
C ALA A 120 13.79 -15.92 9.73
N ALA A 121 12.48 -16.10 9.95
CA ALA A 121 11.72 -17.23 9.41
C ALA A 121 11.66 -17.20 7.86
N ILE A 122 11.43 -16.03 7.26
CA ILE A 122 11.42 -15.82 5.81
C ILE A 122 12.80 -16.20 5.21
N LYS A 123 13.88 -15.73 5.84
CA LYS A 123 15.26 -16.02 5.40
C LYS A 123 15.56 -17.51 5.48
N GLN A 124 15.18 -18.17 6.58
CA GLN A 124 15.41 -19.60 6.78
C GLN A 124 14.66 -20.46 5.77
N SER A 125 13.39 -20.11 5.49
CA SER A 125 12.53 -20.87 4.55
C SER A 125 12.77 -20.52 3.08
N LYS A 126 13.48 -19.44 2.78
CA LYS A 126 13.65 -18.85 1.44
C LYS A 126 12.29 -18.48 0.80
N THR A 127 11.31 -18.11 1.59
CA THR A 127 9.97 -17.72 1.12
C THR A 127 10.03 -16.40 0.36
N CYS A 128 9.45 -16.37 -0.84
CA CYS A 128 9.17 -15.12 -1.56
C CYS A 128 8.06 -14.37 -0.80
N PHE A 129 8.46 -13.46 0.08
CA PHE A 129 7.55 -12.71 0.93
C PHE A 129 7.34 -11.30 0.40
N ARG A 130 6.07 -10.88 0.25
CA ARG A 130 5.68 -9.53 -0.17
C ARG A 130 4.66 -8.95 0.79
N VAL A 131 4.69 -7.63 0.94
CA VAL A 131 3.76 -6.89 1.80
C VAL A 131 2.77 -6.12 0.94
N ASN A 132 1.48 -6.15 1.31
CA ASN A 132 0.44 -5.44 0.58
C ASN A 132 0.46 -3.93 0.88
N TYR A 133 1.48 -3.24 0.40
CA TYR A 133 1.52 -1.79 0.30
C TYR A 133 1.02 -1.34 -1.08
N ALA A 134 -0.27 -1.61 -1.33
CA ALA A 134 -0.89 -1.42 -2.63
C ALA A 134 -0.79 0.02 -3.16
N LEU A 135 -0.69 1.03 -2.29
CA LEU A 135 -0.59 2.43 -2.72
C LEU A 135 0.64 2.72 -3.60
N ARG A 136 1.68 1.88 -3.54
CA ARG A 136 2.81 1.93 -4.49
C ARG A 136 2.41 1.75 -5.96
N PHE A 137 1.18 1.31 -6.20
CA PHE A 137 0.63 1.00 -7.53
C PHE A 137 -0.47 1.97 -7.97
N LEU A 138 -0.61 3.12 -7.30
CA LEU A 138 -1.47 4.20 -7.77
C LEU A 138 -1.00 4.70 -9.14
N PRO A 139 -1.90 4.90 -10.11
CA PRO A 139 -1.53 5.30 -11.49
C PRO A 139 -0.76 6.62 -11.59
N CYS A 140 -0.98 7.53 -10.63
CA CYS A 140 -0.33 8.84 -10.62
C CYS A 140 1.14 8.83 -10.10
N LEU A 141 1.63 7.74 -9.52
CA LEU A 141 2.93 7.75 -8.83
C LEU A 141 4.13 7.99 -9.74
N GLU A 142 4.11 7.50 -10.96
CA GLU A 142 5.22 7.75 -11.89
C GLU A 142 5.32 9.25 -12.23
N LYS A 143 4.18 9.93 -12.35
CA LYS A 143 4.15 11.39 -12.54
C LYS A 143 4.68 12.14 -11.31
N ILE A 144 4.31 11.69 -10.11
CA ILE A 144 4.80 12.24 -8.85
C ILE A 144 6.32 12.09 -8.76
N LYS A 145 6.84 10.90 -9.07
CA LYS A 145 8.29 10.63 -9.07
C LYS A 145 9.03 11.49 -10.10
N SER A 146 8.50 11.60 -11.31
CA SER A 146 9.11 12.46 -12.36
C SER A 146 9.13 13.90 -11.90
N PHE A 147 8.01 14.42 -11.38
CA PHE A 147 7.94 15.78 -10.86
C PHE A 147 8.94 16.02 -9.72
N ALA A 148 9.02 15.11 -8.76
CA ALA A 148 9.94 15.21 -7.64
C ALA A 148 11.43 15.15 -8.07
N LYS A 149 11.72 14.42 -9.15
CA LYS A 149 13.08 14.32 -9.71
C LYS A 149 13.50 15.60 -10.48
N GLU A 150 12.53 16.24 -11.14
CA GLU A 150 12.76 17.39 -12.02
C GLU A 150 12.74 18.73 -11.27
N ASN A 151 12.30 18.77 -10.01
CA ASN A 151 12.12 19.98 -9.23
C ASN A 151 12.83 19.89 -7.87
N GLU A 152 13.25 21.03 -7.36
CA GLU A 152 13.71 21.16 -5.97
C GLU A 152 12.50 21.06 -5.04
N ILE A 153 12.45 20.02 -4.20
CA ILE A 153 11.35 19.82 -3.25
C ILE A 153 11.78 20.37 -1.88
N LYS A 154 11.00 21.31 -1.35
CA LYS A 154 11.18 21.91 -0.02
C LYS A 154 10.43 21.14 1.05
N SER A 155 9.17 20.80 0.76
CA SER A 155 8.33 20.04 1.67
C SER A 155 7.39 19.09 0.93
N VAL A 156 6.98 18.03 1.63
CA VAL A 156 6.01 17.03 1.16
C VAL A 156 4.94 16.83 2.22
N THR A 157 3.68 16.97 1.84
CA THR A 157 2.56 16.71 2.73
C THR A 157 1.61 15.68 2.13
N ILE A 158 1.33 14.61 2.87
CA ILE A 158 0.20 13.70 2.58
C ILE A 158 -0.94 14.06 3.51
N THR A 159 -2.14 14.24 2.95
CA THR A 159 -3.38 14.40 3.70
C THR A 159 -4.33 13.25 3.34
N CYS A 160 -4.82 12.55 4.37
CA CYS A 160 -5.79 11.48 4.23
C CYS A 160 -6.95 11.72 5.18
N ASN A 161 -8.00 12.34 4.69
CA ASN A 161 -9.26 12.51 5.41
C ASN A 161 -10.23 11.45 4.88
N ALA A 162 -10.80 10.66 5.76
CA ALA A 162 -11.68 9.59 5.31
C ALA A 162 -12.81 9.37 6.31
N GLY A 163 -14.03 9.49 5.84
CA GLY A 163 -15.24 9.12 6.58
C GLY A 163 -15.37 7.62 6.88
N PHE A 164 -14.25 6.89 6.91
CA PHE A 164 -14.18 5.43 7.10
C PHE A 164 -14.76 4.95 8.44
N ASN A 165 -14.81 5.81 9.45
CA ASN A 165 -15.30 5.41 10.78
C ASN A 165 -16.81 5.25 10.86
N LYS A 166 -17.58 5.68 9.86
CA LYS A 166 -19.04 5.46 9.84
C LYS A 166 -19.45 3.98 9.80
N CYS A 167 -18.50 3.07 9.55
CA CYS A 167 -18.78 1.65 9.32
C CYS A 167 -18.05 0.66 10.24
N ALA A 168 -17.22 1.09 11.18
CA ALA A 168 -16.56 0.17 12.10
C ALA A 168 -17.44 -0.06 13.34
N PRO A 169 -17.97 -1.27 13.56
CA PRO A 169 -18.70 -1.57 14.79
C PRO A 169 -17.77 -1.39 15.99
N ASN A 170 -18.21 -0.65 16.98
CA ASN A 170 -17.47 -0.16 18.16
C ASN A 170 -16.92 -1.20 19.13
N LYS A 171 -16.68 -2.45 18.75
CA LYS A 171 -16.20 -3.51 19.65
C LYS A 171 -15.42 -4.63 18.94
N THR A 172 -14.59 -4.33 17.98
CA THR A 172 -13.72 -5.32 17.34
C THR A 172 -12.26 -5.03 17.64
N TRP A 173 -11.37 -6.00 17.43
CA TRP A 173 -9.92 -5.82 17.48
C TRP A 173 -9.43 -4.57 16.70
N LYS A 174 -10.20 -4.14 15.69
CA LYS A 174 -9.89 -2.95 14.87
C LYS A 174 -9.95 -1.62 15.61
N SER A 175 -10.62 -1.57 16.75
CA SER A 175 -10.65 -0.40 17.64
C SER A 175 -9.69 -0.53 18.84
N ASP A 176 -8.98 -1.65 18.96
CA ASP A 176 -8.01 -1.90 20.01
C ASP A 176 -6.57 -1.78 19.50
N CYS A 177 -5.87 -0.74 19.92
CA CYS A 177 -4.48 -0.51 19.52
C CYS A 177 -3.54 -1.64 19.93
N LYS A 178 -3.80 -2.32 21.06
CA LYS A 178 -2.98 -3.46 21.52
C LYS A 178 -3.08 -4.66 20.59
N SER A 179 -4.20 -4.77 19.89
CA SER A 179 -4.44 -5.82 18.89
C SER A 179 -4.08 -5.38 17.44
N GLY A 180 -3.42 -4.24 17.28
CA GLY A 180 -3.07 -3.68 15.98
C GLY A 180 -4.24 -2.99 15.28
N GLY A 181 -5.21 -2.50 16.06
CA GLY A 181 -6.31 -1.67 15.56
C GLY A 181 -5.98 -0.17 15.62
N GLY A 182 -6.97 0.63 15.21
CA GLY A 182 -6.86 2.08 15.18
C GLY A 182 -6.07 2.61 13.97
N ILE A 183 -5.99 3.93 13.94
CA ILE A 183 -5.39 4.68 12.82
C ILE A 183 -3.90 4.37 12.66
N LEU A 184 -3.19 4.14 13.77
CA LEU A 184 -1.75 3.82 13.80
C LEU A 184 -1.41 2.56 12.98
N TYR A 185 -2.27 1.56 13.01
CA TYR A 185 -2.02 0.29 12.33
C TYR A 185 -2.84 0.13 11.05
N SER A 186 -3.98 0.85 10.92
CA SER A 186 -4.85 0.71 9.76
C SER A 186 -4.48 1.61 8.58
N ILE A 187 -4.06 2.86 8.83
CA ILE A 187 -3.85 3.86 7.78
C ILE A 187 -2.41 4.38 7.74
N LEU A 188 -1.85 4.77 8.89
CA LEU A 188 -0.51 5.35 8.94
C LEU A 188 0.57 4.52 8.24
N PRO A 189 0.60 3.17 8.35
CA PRO A 189 1.59 2.35 7.65
C PRO A 189 1.60 2.53 6.14
N HIS A 190 0.43 2.74 5.54
CA HIS A 190 0.35 3.02 4.10
C HIS A 190 0.93 4.38 3.72
N MET A 191 0.71 5.40 4.58
CA MET A 191 1.23 6.75 4.32
C MET A 191 2.74 6.80 4.48
N VAL A 192 3.26 6.16 5.54
CA VAL A 192 4.71 6.07 5.77
C VAL A 192 5.39 5.31 4.64
N ASP A 193 4.84 4.15 4.25
CA ASP A 193 5.37 3.37 3.15
C ASP A 193 5.36 4.15 1.82
N LEU A 194 4.29 4.88 1.53
CA LEU A 194 4.18 5.69 0.33
C LEU A 194 5.23 6.81 0.29
N MET A 195 5.45 7.49 1.42
CA MET A 195 6.51 8.51 1.55
C MET A 195 7.89 7.90 1.30
N ASN A 196 8.20 6.76 1.94
CA ASN A 196 9.46 6.05 1.77
C ASN A 196 9.66 5.61 0.30
N PHE A 197 8.61 5.08 -0.33
CA PHE A 197 8.64 4.64 -1.72
C PHE A 197 8.85 5.79 -2.73
N LEU A 198 8.39 6.98 -2.39
CA LEU A 198 8.62 8.19 -3.19
C LEU A 198 10.00 8.83 -2.94
N GLY A 199 10.79 8.31 -1.99
CA GLY A 199 12.10 8.82 -1.65
C GLY A 199 12.11 9.88 -0.53
N PHE A 200 11.00 10.05 0.18
CA PHE A 200 10.85 11.00 1.29
C PHE A 200 10.87 10.29 2.65
N GLU A 201 11.81 9.37 2.85
CA GLU A 201 11.98 8.62 4.09
C GLU A 201 12.29 9.55 5.25
N ALA A 202 11.49 9.49 6.32
CA ALA A 202 11.65 10.30 7.51
C ALA A 202 12.93 9.91 8.28
N ASP A 203 13.68 10.90 8.75
CA ASP A 203 14.62 10.68 9.85
C ASP A 203 13.78 10.49 11.13
N VAL A 204 13.81 9.29 11.68
CA VAL A 204 13.02 8.92 12.86
C VAL A 204 13.30 9.80 14.07
N ASN A 205 14.54 10.32 14.19
CA ASN A 205 14.92 11.22 15.29
C ASN A 205 14.28 12.62 15.16
N SER A 206 13.84 13.00 13.99
CA SER A 206 13.18 14.29 13.72
C SER A 206 11.67 14.25 13.90
N ILE A 207 11.07 13.09 14.20
CA ILE A 207 9.61 12.92 14.25
C ILE A 207 9.01 13.71 15.40
N ILE A 208 8.04 14.56 15.05
CA ILE A 208 7.12 15.23 15.95
C ILE A 208 5.71 14.65 15.67
N PHE A 209 5.09 14.12 16.71
CA PHE A 209 3.79 13.47 16.64
C PHE A 209 2.77 14.21 17.47
N GLU A 210 1.60 14.49 16.88
CA GLU A 210 0.45 15.11 17.52
C GLU A 210 -0.79 14.26 17.18
N SER A 211 -1.63 13.99 18.18
CA SER A 211 -2.89 13.29 18.02
C SER A 211 -3.86 13.69 19.13
N SER A 212 -5.15 13.49 18.93
CA SER A 212 -6.10 13.48 20.02
C SER A 212 -5.74 12.35 20.99
N LEU A 213 -5.30 12.71 22.21
CA LEU A 213 -4.69 11.82 23.21
C LEU A 213 -5.63 10.76 23.80
N LYS A 214 -6.88 10.68 23.37
CA LYS A 214 -7.84 9.69 23.88
C LYS A 214 -8.11 8.63 22.82
N PRO A 215 -7.85 7.35 23.11
CA PRO A 215 -8.31 6.26 22.25
C PRO A 215 -9.84 6.23 22.14
N PRO A 216 -10.39 5.97 20.93
CA PRO A 216 -9.64 5.73 19.72
C PRO A 216 -9.06 7.01 19.13
N MET A 217 -7.78 7.01 18.73
CA MET A 217 -7.19 8.10 17.97
C MET A 217 -7.93 8.23 16.64
N ASN A 218 -8.49 9.41 16.37
CA ASN A 218 -9.24 9.68 15.16
C ASN A 218 -8.48 10.59 14.19
N ASP A 219 -7.41 11.22 14.67
CA ASP A 219 -6.55 12.12 13.93
C ASP A 219 -5.07 11.86 14.25
N ILE A 220 -4.21 12.05 13.27
CA ILE A 220 -2.75 12.01 13.40
C ILE A 220 -2.18 13.17 12.60
N LYS A 221 -1.26 13.90 13.22
CA LYS A 221 -0.36 14.81 12.54
C LYS A 221 1.08 14.42 12.87
N LEU A 222 1.80 13.94 11.87
CA LEU A 222 3.18 13.56 11.99
C LEU A 222 4.01 14.50 11.12
N ARG A 223 4.98 15.17 11.74
CA ARG A 223 5.97 16.02 11.06
C ARG A 223 7.35 15.43 11.26
N SER A 224 8.17 15.48 10.22
CA SER A 224 9.56 15.05 10.29
C SER A 224 10.37 15.73 9.19
N ARG A 225 11.65 15.38 9.11
CA ARG A 225 12.53 15.75 8.00
C ARG A 225 13.16 14.49 7.43
N THR A 226 13.44 14.50 6.15
CA THR A 226 14.31 13.49 5.55
C THR A 226 15.77 13.76 5.98
N LYS A 227 16.64 12.77 5.79
CA LYS A 227 18.08 12.96 6.02
C LYS A 227 18.70 14.05 5.12
N SER A 228 18.08 14.34 3.97
CA SER A 228 18.46 15.44 3.07
C SER A 228 17.88 16.80 3.47
N GLY A 229 17.09 16.87 4.54
CA GLY A 229 16.53 18.13 5.07
C GLY A 229 15.16 18.50 4.52
N ILE A 230 14.54 17.71 3.63
CA ILE A 230 13.19 17.98 3.11
C ILE A 230 12.18 17.81 4.26
N GLU A 231 11.33 18.80 4.46
CA GLU A 231 10.26 18.71 5.46
C GLU A 231 9.16 17.76 4.99
N THR A 232 8.71 16.89 5.88
CA THR A 232 7.65 15.91 5.58
C THR A 232 6.53 16.00 6.59
N GLN A 233 5.29 15.88 6.11
CA GLN A 233 4.12 15.88 6.96
C GLN A 233 3.10 14.83 6.51
N ILE A 234 2.53 14.11 7.47
CA ILE A 234 1.40 13.18 7.26
C ILE A 234 0.25 13.65 8.15
N ASN A 235 -0.86 14.00 7.53
CA ASN A 235 -2.10 14.36 8.20
C ASN A 235 -3.14 13.28 7.93
N ILE A 236 -3.73 12.71 8.98
CA ILE A 236 -4.83 11.74 8.87
C ILE A 236 -5.94 12.22 9.80
N ASP A 237 -7.16 12.39 9.26
CA ASP A 237 -8.33 12.75 10.06
C ASP A 237 -9.53 11.92 9.59
N LEU A 238 -10.01 11.03 10.47
CA LEU A 238 -11.15 10.16 10.20
C LEU A 238 -12.50 10.75 10.63
N LEU A 239 -12.50 11.95 11.22
CA LEU A 239 -13.71 12.64 11.67
C LEU A 239 -14.28 13.56 10.61
N LYS A 240 -13.53 13.84 9.54
CA LYS A 240 -14.00 14.67 8.43
C LYS A 240 -15.16 14.03 7.69
N ASP A 241 -16.12 14.86 7.29
CA ASP A 241 -17.31 14.43 6.55
C ASP A 241 -17.06 14.23 5.05
N PHE A 242 -15.86 14.53 4.58
CA PHE A 242 -15.45 14.38 3.18
C PHE A 242 -14.20 13.53 3.04
N ASP A 243 -14.11 12.84 1.91
CA ASP A 243 -12.93 12.06 1.56
C ASP A 243 -11.92 12.96 0.84
N GLU A 244 -10.70 13.00 1.39
CA GLU A 244 -9.56 13.66 0.78
C GLU A 244 -8.37 12.72 0.88
N PHE A 245 -7.66 12.53 -0.22
CA PHE A 245 -6.39 11.83 -0.22
C PHE A 245 -5.49 12.52 -1.22
N THR A 246 -4.65 13.43 -0.71
CA THR A 246 -3.79 14.30 -1.52
C THR A 246 -2.32 14.15 -1.12
N LEU A 247 -1.44 14.37 -2.10
CA LEU A 247 -0.01 14.55 -1.88
C LEU A 247 0.39 15.91 -2.46
N ASN A 248 0.94 16.76 -1.61
CA ASN A 248 1.38 18.11 -1.95
C ASN A 248 2.91 18.15 -1.95
N LEU A 249 3.49 18.64 -3.05
CA LEU A 249 4.92 18.90 -3.19
C LEU A 249 5.14 20.39 -3.28
N GLU A 250 5.82 20.96 -2.30
CA GLU A 250 6.22 22.37 -2.29
C GLU A 250 7.57 22.54 -2.98
N THR A 251 7.63 23.49 -3.92
CA THR A 251 8.82 23.89 -4.66
C THR A 251 9.03 25.39 -4.54
N PRO A 252 10.19 25.95 -4.95
CA PRO A 252 10.37 27.41 -5.05
C PRO A 252 9.35 28.12 -5.93
N GLN A 253 8.72 27.40 -6.87
CA GLN A 253 7.73 27.96 -7.80
C GLN A 253 6.30 27.85 -7.28
N GLY A 254 6.07 27.15 -6.17
CA GLY A 254 4.73 26.96 -5.57
C GLY A 254 4.44 25.51 -5.20
N VAL A 255 3.18 25.24 -4.91
CA VAL A 255 2.73 23.91 -4.45
C VAL A 255 2.06 23.13 -5.57
N LYS A 256 2.56 21.93 -5.83
CA LYS A 256 1.95 20.95 -6.73
C LYS A 256 1.10 19.97 -5.92
N ILE A 257 -0.21 19.85 -6.22
CA ILE A 257 -1.15 18.99 -5.53
C ILE A 257 -1.54 17.80 -6.43
N PHE A 258 -1.41 16.59 -5.91
CA PHE A 258 -1.84 15.35 -6.54
C PHE A 258 -3.03 14.76 -5.77
N ASP A 259 -4.18 14.66 -6.44
CA ASP A 259 -5.36 13.96 -5.90
C ASP A 259 -5.20 12.45 -6.10
N LEU A 260 -4.96 11.73 -5.03
CA LEU A 260 -4.71 10.30 -5.04
C LEU A 260 -6.00 9.45 -5.10
N ILE A 261 -7.17 10.04 -4.76
CA ILE A 261 -8.47 9.36 -4.87
C ILE A 261 -8.87 9.22 -6.34
N ASN A 262 -8.84 10.35 -7.04
CA ASN A 262 -9.38 10.41 -8.39
C ASN A 262 -8.32 10.14 -9.45
N SER A 263 -7.05 10.03 -9.05
CA SER A 263 -5.88 10.02 -9.97
C SER A 263 -5.95 11.16 -10.98
N LYS A 264 -6.56 12.29 -10.59
CA LYS A 264 -6.81 13.46 -11.42
C LYS A 264 -5.65 14.42 -11.29
N GLU A 265 -5.26 14.98 -12.41
CA GLU A 265 -4.27 16.05 -12.46
C GLU A 265 -4.89 17.39 -12.12
N SER A 266 -4.21 18.18 -11.33
CA SER A 266 -4.69 19.43 -10.80
C SER A 266 -4.34 20.65 -11.66
N LYS A 267 -5.18 21.68 -11.62
CA LYS A 267 -4.88 23.00 -12.17
C LYS A 267 -4.11 23.83 -11.15
N ILE A 268 -3.25 24.72 -11.62
CA ILE A 268 -2.60 25.72 -10.77
C ILE A 268 -3.64 26.75 -10.34
N PHE A 269 -3.76 26.96 -9.03
CA PHE A 269 -4.48 28.13 -8.48
C PHE A 269 -3.45 29.03 -7.80
N GLY A 270 -3.17 30.17 -8.39
CA GLY A 270 -2.16 31.10 -7.91
C GLY A 270 -0.77 30.48 -7.89
N THR A 271 -0.30 30.06 -6.71
CA THR A 271 0.96 29.35 -6.50
C THR A 271 0.81 27.82 -6.42
N ALA A 272 -0.40 27.28 -6.56
CA ALA A 272 -0.67 25.84 -6.50
C ALA A 272 -1.15 25.32 -7.85
N GLU A 273 -0.50 24.27 -8.36
CA GLU A 273 -0.91 23.57 -9.58
C GLU A 273 -1.71 22.31 -9.23
N TYR A 274 -2.95 22.23 -9.69
CA TYR A 274 -3.83 21.09 -9.50
C TYR A 274 -3.79 20.16 -10.70
N ILE A 275 -3.34 18.89 -10.62
CA ILE A 275 -3.18 17.94 -11.71
C ILE A 275 -4.38 16.98 -11.79
N SER A 276 -5.13 16.99 -12.88
CA SER A 276 -6.24 16.06 -13.09
C SER A 276 -5.86 14.93 -14.08
N GLY A 277 -6.03 13.68 -13.70
CA GLY A 277 -5.90 12.52 -14.60
C GLY A 277 -7.26 11.83 -14.75
N THR A 278 -7.70 11.59 -15.97
CA THR A 278 -8.99 10.98 -16.26
C THR A 278 -8.99 9.49 -15.98
N LEU A 279 -9.60 9.08 -14.85
CA LEU A 279 -10.37 7.85 -14.83
C LEU A 279 -11.81 8.24 -15.15
N SER A 280 -12.37 7.65 -16.21
CA SER A 280 -13.76 7.84 -16.61
C SER A 280 -14.68 7.77 -15.41
N ALA A 281 -15.54 8.77 -15.24
CA ALA A 281 -16.46 8.96 -14.11
C ALA A 281 -17.51 7.83 -13.92
N THR A 282 -17.43 6.76 -14.71
CA THR A 282 -18.42 5.68 -14.75
C THR A 282 -18.12 4.51 -13.81
N ASN A 283 -16.92 4.41 -13.22
CA ASN A 283 -16.61 3.37 -12.24
C ASN A 283 -15.97 3.99 -10.99
N LYS A 284 -16.76 4.18 -9.93
CA LYS A 284 -16.30 4.53 -8.56
C LYS A 284 -15.49 3.37 -7.95
N LEU A 285 -14.39 2.97 -8.59
CA LEU A 285 -13.47 2.03 -8.00
C LEU A 285 -12.64 2.79 -6.96
N SER A 286 -12.70 2.34 -5.71
CA SER A 286 -11.83 2.82 -4.64
C SER A 286 -10.36 2.79 -5.10
N PRO A 287 -9.54 3.82 -4.81
CA PRO A 287 -8.12 3.84 -5.12
C PRO A 287 -7.39 2.58 -4.60
N TRP A 288 -7.84 2.03 -3.47
CA TRP A 288 -7.37 0.76 -2.90
C TRP A 288 -7.59 -0.44 -3.83
N ARG A 289 -8.74 -0.50 -4.50
CA ARG A 289 -9.04 -1.60 -5.41
C ARG A 289 -8.22 -1.52 -6.69
N ILE A 290 -8.08 -0.31 -7.24
CA ILE A 290 -7.28 -0.08 -8.46
C ILE A 290 -5.82 -0.41 -8.19
N SER A 291 -5.25 0.15 -7.14
CA SER A 291 -3.85 -0.08 -6.80
C SER A 291 -3.57 -1.54 -6.42
N PHE A 292 -4.49 -2.22 -5.74
CA PHE A 292 -4.36 -3.64 -5.45
C PHE A 292 -4.42 -4.50 -6.72
N LYS A 293 -5.27 -4.16 -7.68
CA LYS A 293 -5.29 -4.84 -8.98
C LYS A 293 -3.94 -4.73 -9.70
N TYR A 294 -3.38 -3.51 -9.81
CA TYR A 294 -2.07 -3.31 -10.41
C TYR A 294 -0.94 -3.99 -9.63
N LEU A 295 -1.03 -4.03 -8.29
CA LEU A 295 -0.10 -4.82 -7.49
C LEU A 295 -0.13 -6.28 -7.90
N LEU A 296 -1.32 -6.88 -8.04
CA LEU A 296 -1.47 -8.29 -8.43
C LEU A 296 -0.97 -8.55 -9.85
N GLU A 297 -1.20 -7.63 -10.79
CA GLU A 297 -0.65 -7.72 -12.15
C GLU A 297 0.87 -7.84 -12.12
N VAL A 298 1.53 -7.02 -11.32
CA VAL A 298 2.99 -7.09 -11.16
C VAL A 298 3.42 -8.33 -10.37
N LEU A 299 2.70 -8.67 -9.31
CA LEU A 299 3.01 -9.81 -8.45
C LEU A 299 3.02 -11.14 -9.23
N PHE A 300 2.02 -11.36 -10.07
CA PHE A 300 1.91 -12.58 -10.87
C PHE A 300 2.85 -12.60 -12.07
N SER A 301 3.15 -11.45 -12.67
CA SER A 301 4.06 -11.38 -13.81
C SER A 301 5.54 -11.41 -13.41
N ASN A 302 5.89 -10.75 -12.32
CA ASN A 302 7.28 -10.66 -11.82
C ASN A 302 7.29 -10.46 -10.30
N PRO A 303 7.26 -11.54 -9.50
CA PRO A 303 7.26 -11.45 -8.04
C PRO A 303 8.54 -10.81 -7.46
N GLU A 304 9.62 -10.68 -8.22
CA GLU A 304 10.85 -10.01 -7.82
C GLU A 304 10.92 -8.52 -8.20
N ASN A 305 9.84 -7.98 -8.79
CA ASN A 305 9.78 -6.57 -9.16
C ASN A 305 10.05 -5.66 -7.95
N GLN A 306 10.93 -4.68 -8.12
CA GLN A 306 11.37 -3.76 -7.06
C GLN A 306 10.25 -2.86 -6.50
N LYS A 307 9.16 -2.70 -7.23
CA LYS A 307 7.98 -1.96 -6.76
C LYS A 307 7.20 -2.72 -5.67
N LEU A 308 7.31 -4.05 -5.66
CA LEU A 308 6.68 -4.89 -4.64
C LEU A 308 7.42 -4.75 -3.31
N ALA A 309 6.69 -4.40 -2.26
CA ALA A 309 7.25 -4.21 -0.94
C ALA A 309 7.74 -5.53 -0.33
N LYS A 310 8.90 -5.49 0.32
CA LYS A 310 9.54 -6.60 1.02
C LYS A 310 9.45 -6.39 2.54
N ILE A 311 9.99 -7.33 3.29
CA ILE A 311 10.02 -7.24 4.76
C ILE A 311 10.84 -6.05 5.25
N GLU A 312 11.89 -5.63 4.52
CA GLU A 312 12.71 -4.47 4.82
C GLU A 312 11.93 -3.16 4.74
N ASP A 313 10.95 -3.08 3.84
CA ASP A 313 10.06 -1.92 3.75
C ASP A 313 9.13 -1.85 4.97
N ALA A 314 8.62 -3.00 5.43
CA ALA A 314 7.83 -3.07 6.66
C ALA A 314 8.65 -2.71 7.89
N GLU A 315 9.91 -3.10 7.96
CA GLU A 315 10.85 -2.74 9.03
C GLU A 315 10.98 -1.21 9.16
N LYS A 316 11.18 -0.50 8.04
CA LYS A 316 11.23 0.99 8.03
C LYS A 316 9.91 1.63 8.48
N VAL A 317 8.78 1.06 8.12
CA VAL A 317 7.48 1.54 8.61
C VAL A 317 7.39 1.34 10.12
N HIS A 318 7.83 0.20 10.64
CA HIS A 318 7.83 -0.08 12.08
C HIS A 318 8.78 0.82 12.87
N ASP A 319 9.89 1.30 12.29
CA ASP A 319 10.75 2.31 12.93
C ASP A 319 9.96 3.57 13.30
N VAL A 320 9.09 4.03 12.39
CA VAL A 320 8.22 5.18 12.63
C VAL A 320 7.14 4.87 13.68
N LEU A 321 6.49 3.70 13.59
CA LEU A 321 5.45 3.30 14.56
C LEU A 321 6.00 3.20 15.98
N GLU A 322 7.15 2.58 16.17
CA GLU A 322 7.79 2.49 17.50
C GLU A 322 8.17 3.85 18.06
N MET A 323 8.72 4.75 17.24
CA MET A 323 9.01 6.11 17.67
C MET A 323 7.77 6.83 18.20
N ILE A 324 6.60 6.61 17.57
CA ILE A 324 5.33 7.18 18.01
C ILE A 324 4.87 6.53 19.31
N LEU A 325 4.96 5.21 19.43
CA LEU A 325 4.50 4.45 20.60
C LEU A 325 5.40 4.64 21.83
N SER A 326 6.65 5.07 21.65
CA SER A 326 7.59 5.35 22.74
C SER A 326 7.41 6.73 23.38
N LYS A 327 6.59 7.60 22.81
CA LYS A 327 6.26 8.95 23.31
C LYS A 327 4.97 8.96 24.08
#